data_9f5057a97627c7d313d2b0a05c4facfc
#
_entry.id   9f5057a97627c7d313d2b0a05c4facfc
#
_cell.length_a   1.000
_cell.length_b   1.000
_cell.length_c   1.000
_cell.angle_alpha   90.00
_cell.angle_beta   90.00
_cell.angle_gamma   90.00
#
_symmetry.space_group_name_H-M   'P 1'
#
loop_
_entity.id
_entity.type
_entity.pdbx_description
1 polymer ?
#
loop_
_entity_poly.entity_id
_entity_poly.type
_entity_poly.pdbx_seq_one_letter_code
_entity_poly.pdbx_strand_id
1 'polypeptide(L)'
;MGFVAHVLYSHEFAYLHYNCMSQVLVIDFGAQYAQLIARRVRELGFSAELVPFNAPIDTFRRARALILSGGPSSVYEKGAPRLRQEAFALGIPILGICYGQQLTCYLTGGKVKRMKQREYGPAQVSITSPSPLTAGLPRASRVWMSHGDAVARLPKGTRAYGVTAHSPYAIVGDAQKKIWGVQFHPEVVHTQFGKEVLENFLTRIAGLKKDWSMPSFVASAMKEIKAQVGEGYAIAALSGGVD
;
A
#
# COMPACT_ATOMS: atom_id res chain seq x y z
N MET A 1 4.85 12.08 -6.99
CA MET A 1 4.54 13.52 -7.06
C MET A 1 3.06 13.68 -7.35
N GLY A 2 2.30 14.22 -6.40
CA GLY A 2 0.94 14.66 -6.65
C GLY A 2 1.00 16.04 -7.30
N PHE A 3 0.54 16.18 -8.53
CA PHE A 3 0.33 17.50 -9.10
C PHE A 3 -0.87 18.13 -8.38
N VAL A 4 -0.63 19.22 -7.65
CA VAL A 4 -1.70 20.09 -7.15
C VAL A 4 -1.76 21.27 -8.11
N ALA A 5 -2.77 21.29 -8.97
CA ALA A 5 -3.08 22.47 -9.78
C ALA A 5 -4.15 23.29 -9.03
N HIS A 6 -3.90 24.58 -8.85
CA HIS A 6 -4.88 25.50 -8.27
C HIS A 6 -5.61 26.22 -9.41
N VAL A 7 -6.92 26.15 -9.40
CA VAL A 7 -7.77 26.93 -10.31
C VAL A 7 -8.41 28.06 -9.51
N LEU A 8 -8.17 29.29 -9.89
CA LEU A 8 -8.80 30.48 -9.32
C LEU A 8 -10.16 30.69 -9.99
N TYR A 9 -11.23 30.36 -9.31
CA TYR A 9 -12.57 30.89 -9.59
C TYR A 9 -12.85 32.01 -8.59
N SER A 10 -13.44 33.11 -9.03
CA SER A 10 -13.77 34.29 -8.26
C SER A 10 -14.16 33.97 -6.80
N HIS A 11 -13.22 34.20 -5.89
CA HIS A 11 -13.29 34.12 -4.42
C HIS A 11 -13.08 32.78 -3.71
N GLU A 12 -12.84 31.63 -4.38
CA GLU A 12 -12.45 30.39 -3.68
C GLU A 12 -11.32 29.66 -4.42
N PHE A 13 -10.31 29.19 -3.65
CA PHE A 13 -9.29 28.28 -4.16
C PHE A 13 -9.87 26.88 -4.24
N ALA A 14 -10.18 26.39 -5.42
CA ALA A 14 -10.52 24.97 -5.60
C ALA A 14 -9.24 24.17 -5.83
N TYR A 15 -8.99 23.18 -4.97
CA TYR A 15 -7.95 22.18 -5.21
C TYR A 15 -8.44 21.21 -6.27
N LEU A 16 -7.70 21.09 -7.38
CA LEU A 16 -7.93 20.03 -8.34
C LEU A 16 -7.63 18.68 -7.71
N HIS A 17 -8.64 18.02 -7.16
CA HIS A 17 -8.55 16.60 -6.89
C HIS A 17 -8.81 15.85 -8.18
N TYR A 18 -7.75 15.26 -8.72
CA TYR A 18 -7.84 14.34 -9.86
C TYR A 18 -8.69 13.13 -9.46
N ASN A 19 -9.94 13.14 -9.90
CA ASN A 19 -10.97 12.17 -9.49
C ASN A 19 -11.06 10.96 -10.43
N CYS A 20 -9.90 10.52 -10.97
CA CYS A 20 -9.85 9.21 -11.60
C CYS A 20 -10.01 8.15 -10.49
N MET A 21 -11.10 7.39 -10.50
CA MET A 21 -11.35 6.34 -9.51
C MET A 21 -10.25 5.29 -9.60
N SER A 22 -9.22 5.45 -8.79
CA SER A 22 -8.11 4.51 -8.73
C SER A 22 -8.57 3.16 -8.19
N GLN A 23 -8.16 2.07 -8.85
CA GLN A 23 -8.49 0.73 -8.38
C GLN A 23 -7.83 0.42 -7.03
N VAL A 24 -6.64 0.98 -6.79
CA VAL A 24 -5.84 0.68 -5.61
C VAL A 24 -5.66 1.94 -4.76
N LEU A 25 -6.01 1.87 -3.48
CA LEU A 25 -5.65 2.90 -2.53
C LEU A 25 -4.46 2.43 -1.69
N VAL A 26 -3.42 3.24 -1.69
CA VAL A 26 -2.26 3.07 -0.80
C VAL A 26 -2.46 3.95 0.42
N ILE A 27 -2.59 3.32 1.59
CA ILE A 27 -2.84 4.02 2.85
C ILE A 27 -1.50 4.43 3.46
N ASP A 28 -1.32 5.73 3.66
CA ASP A 28 -0.09 6.29 4.22
C ASP A 28 -0.15 6.36 5.75
N PHE A 29 0.78 5.66 6.39
CA PHE A 29 1.01 5.70 7.84
C PHE A 29 2.25 6.53 8.22
N GLY A 30 2.70 7.42 7.35
CA GLY A 30 3.89 8.26 7.55
C GLY A 30 5.20 7.57 7.12
N ALA A 31 5.13 6.60 6.23
CA ALA A 31 6.30 5.93 5.71
C ALA A 31 6.99 6.74 4.60
N GLN A 32 8.32 6.78 4.62
CA GLN A 32 9.11 7.35 3.51
C GLN A 32 8.81 6.67 2.15
N TYR A 33 8.36 5.40 2.18
CA TYR A 33 8.14 4.59 0.99
C TYR A 33 6.68 4.47 0.55
N ALA A 34 5.72 5.18 1.18
CA ALA A 34 4.32 5.10 0.78
C ALA A 34 4.09 5.53 -0.69
N GLN A 35 4.75 6.61 -1.11
CA GLN A 35 4.73 7.06 -2.51
C GLN A 35 5.38 6.04 -3.46
N LEU A 36 6.46 5.36 -3.00
CA LEU A 36 7.13 4.33 -3.79
C LEU A 36 6.20 3.12 -4.04
N ILE A 37 5.37 2.73 -3.06
CA ILE A 37 4.36 1.68 -3.24
C ILE A 37 3.39 2.07 -4.36
N ALA A 38 2.81 3.27 -4.31
CA ALA A 38 1.90 3.76 -5.35
C ALA A 38 2.58 3.82 -6.72
N ARG A 39 3.85 4.24 -6.78
CA ARG A 39 4.64 4.22 -8.00
C ARG A 39 4.82 2.79 -8.54
N ARG A 40 5.17 1.81 -7.70
CA ARG A 40 5.31 0.40 -8.11
C ARG A 40 4.02 -0.19 -8.65
N VAL A 41 2.88 0.12 -8.01
CA VAL A 41 1.55 -0.29 -8.49
C VAL A 41 1.28 0.26 -9.88
N ARG A 42 1.59 1.54 -10.12
CA ARG A 42 1.45 2.18 -11.45
C ARG A 42 2.41 1.58 -12.48
N GLU A 43 3.65 1.31 -12.13
CA GLU A 43 4.63 0.62 -13.00
C GLU A 43 4.17 -0.78 -13.40
N LEU A 44 3.34 -1.43 -12.58
CA LEU A 44 2.68 -2.71 -12.89
C LEU A 44 1.46 -2.56 -13.82
N GLY A 45 1.02 -1.34 -14.11
CA GLY A 45 -0.11 -1.03 -14.98
C GLY A 45 -1.45 -0.93 -14.28
N PHE A 46 -1.47 -0.61 -12.97
CA PHE A 46 -2.70 -0.40 -12.20
C PHE A 46 -2.80 1.03 -11.71
N SER A 47 -4.01 1.59 -11.74
CA SER A 47 -4.25 2.91 -11.16
C SER A 47 -4.15 2.85 -9.63
N ALA A 48 -3.40 3.79 -9.05
CA ALA A 48 -3.17 3.86 -7.61
C ALA A 48 -3.21 5.30 -7.12
N GLU A 49 -3.78 5.49 -5.94
CA GLU A 49 -3.85 6.77 -5.24
C GLU A 49 -3.29 6.61 -3.83
N LEU A 50 -2.54 7.61 -3.36
CA LEU A 50 -2.08 7.67 -1.99
C LEU A 50 -3.10 8.45 -1.16
N VAL A 51 -3.57 7.87 -0.06
CA VAL A 51 -4.55 8.48 0.84
C VAL A 51 -4.08 8.39 2.30
N PRO A 52 -4.39 9.39 3.14
CA PRO A 52 -4.02 9.34 4.54
C PRO A 52 -4.83 8.26 5.30
N PHE A 53 -4.24 7.71 6.36
CA PHE A 53 -4.85 6.66 7.18
C PHE A 53 -6.18 7.06 7.84
N ASN A 54 -6.39 8.35 8.05
CA ASN A 54 -7.58 8.93 8.68
C ASN A 54 -8.65 9.40 7.69
N ALA A 55 -8.49 9.09 6.41
CA ALA A 55 -9.48 9.42 5.38
C ALA A 55 -10.88 8.89 5.76
N PRO A 56 -11.96 9.55 5.29
CA PRO A 56 -13.32 9.07 5.50
C PRO A 56 -13.52 7.64 4.99
N ILE A 57 -14.38 6.86 5.64
CA ILE A 57 -14.63 5.46 5.25
C ILE A 57 -15.15 5.34 3.81
N ASP A 58 -15.89 6.32 3.32
CA ASP A 58 -16.39 6.33 1.95
C ASP A 58 -15.27 6.46 0.91
N THR A 59 -14.12 7.03 1.27
CA THR A 59 -12.91 7.00 0.45
C THR A 59 -12.46 5.56 0.21
N PHE A 60 -12.46 4.72 1.25
CA PHE A 60 -12.03 3.33 1.13
C PHE A 60 -13.04 2.47 0.38
N ARG A 61 -14.35 2.74 0.51
CA ARG A 61 -15.42 1.98 -0.18
C ARG A 61 -15.32 2.00 -1.70
N ARG A 62 -14.72 3.04 -2.28
CA ARG A 62 -14.53 3.16 -3.73
C ARG A 62 -13.36 2.34 -4.27
N ALA A 63 -12.49 1.83 -3.39
CA ALA A 63 -11.33 1.05 -3.78
C ALA A 63 -11.70 -0.39 -4.14
N ARG A 64 -10.94 -1.00 -5.01
CA ARG A 64 -10.99 -2.43 -5.32
C ARG A 64 -9.91 -3.23 -4.60
N ALA A 65 -8.86 -2.56 -4.12
CA ALA A 65 -7.83 -3.10 -3.25
C ALA A 65 -7.23 -2.02 -2.36
N LEU A 66 -6.80 -2.39 -1.15
CA LEU A 66 -6.09 -1.52 -0.22
C LEU A 66 -4.67 -2.06 -0.01
N ILE A 67 -3.67 -1.18 -0.06
CA ILE A 67 -2.31 -1.51 0.37
C ILE A 67 -1.98 -0.61 1.56
N LEU A 68 -1.72 -1.21 2.70
CA LEU A 68 -1.36 -0.53 3.94
C LEU A 68 0.16 -0.40 3.97
N SER A 69 0.67 0.81 3.94
CA SER A 69 2.12 1.08 3.91
C SER A 69 2.83 0.67 5.19
N GLY A 70 4.15 0.74 5.19
CA GLY A 70 4.95 0.78 6.41
C GLY A 70 4.65 2.02 7.25
N GLY A 71 5.38 2.19 8.34
CA GLY A 71 5.30 3.36 9.20
C GLY A 71 6.34 3.30 10.30
N PRO A 72 6.74 4.45 10.88
CA PRO A 72 7.78 4.51 11.91
C PRO A 72 7.29 4.11 13.31
N SER A 73 5.96 4.07 13.52
CA SER A 73 5.34 3.89 14.83
C SER A 73 5.22 2.41 15.23
N SER A 74 5.11 2.16 16.54
CA SER A 74 4.62 0.88 17.06
C SER A 74 3.09 0.90 17.15
N VAL A 75 2.44 -0.23 16.89
CA VAL A 75 0.97 -0.36 17.02
C VAL A 75 0.47 -0.09 18.45
N TYR A 76 1.36 -0.10 19.44
CA TYR A 76 1.04 0.16 20.86
C TYR A 76 1.27 1.61 21.27
N GLU A 77 1.92 2.42 20.45
CA GLU A 77 2.17 3.81 20.80
C GLU A 77 0.88 4.60 20.88
N LYS A 78 0.82 5.50 21.88
CA LYS A 78 -0.28 6.47 22.00
C LYS A 78 -0.23 7.43 20.80
N GLY A 79 -1.33 7.52 20.06
CA GLY A 79 -1.40 8.35 18.86
C GLY A 79 -0.82 7.69 17.58
N ALA A 80 -0.40 6.42 17.64
CA ALA A 80 0.01 5.71 16.43
C ALA A 80 -1.07 5.76 15.35
N PRO A 81 -0.71 5.97 14.09
CA PRO A 81 -1.67 6.05 12.99
C PRO A 81 -2.37 4.70 12.82
N ARG A 82 -3.71 4.70 12.86
CA ARG A 82 -4.53 3.49 12.77
C ARG A 82 -5.59 3.62 11.71
N LEU A 83 -5.74 2.57 10.92
CA LEU A 83 -6.88 2.45 10.01
C LEU A 83 -8.16 2.23 10.83
N ARG A 84 -9.27 2.77 10.38
CA ARG A 84 -10.60 2.51 10.95
C ARG A 84 -10.92 1.01 10.85
N GLN A 85 -11.42 0.43 11.92
CA GLN A 85 -11.71 -1.01 11.97
C GLN A 85 -12.77 -1.43 10.94
N GLU A 86 -13.69 -0.53 10.61
CA GLU A 86 -14.73 -0.74 9.60
C GLU A 86 -14.15 -1.02 8.21
N ALA A 87 -12.94 -0.55 7.92
CA ALA A 87 -12.28 -0.81 6.64
C ALA A 87 -12.03 -2.31 6.39
N PHE A 88 -11.80 -3.10 7.45
CA PHE A 88 -11.64 -4.55 7.36
C PHE A 88 -12.96 -5.30 7.11
N ALA A 89 -14.09 -4.66 7.37
CA ALA A 89 -15.42 -5.20 7.13
C ALA A 89 -15.96 -4.92 5.71
N LEU A 90 -15.26 -4.11 4.91
CA LEU A 90 -15.69 -3.76 3.55
C LEU A 90 -15.58 -4.92 2.56
N GLY A 91 -14.90 -6.02 2.91
CA GLY A 91 -14.67 -7.15 2.00
C GLY A 91 -13.68 -6.84 0.86
N ILE A 92 -12.99 -5.72 0.91
CA ILE A 92 -11.99 -5.30 -0.05
C ILE A 92 -10.69 -6.04 0.24
N PRO A 93 -9.98 -6.58 -0.78
CA PRO A 93 -8.66 -7.20 -0.59
C PRO A 93 -7.66 -6.23 0.03
N ILE A 94 -6.91 -6.69 1.04
CA ILE A 94 -5.94 -5.88 1.80
C ILE A 94 -4.56 -6.54 1.75
N LEU A 95 -3.52 -5.75 1.44
CA LEU A 95 -2.12 -6.12 1.64
C LEU A 95 -1.48 -5.18 2.67
N GLY A 96 -1.07 -5.69 3.82
CA GLY A 96 -0.29 -4.94 4.80
C GLY A 96 1.22 -5.12 4.56
N ILE A 97 1.98 -4.03 4.53
CA ILE A 97 3.44 -4.01 4.39
C ILE A 97 4.05 -3.52 5.69
N CYS A 98 4.95 -4.28 6.30
CA CYS A 98 5.68 -3.94 7.51
C CYS A 98 4.72 -3.49 8.66
N TYR A 99 4.66 -2.19 8.99
CA TYR A 99 3.70 -1.65 9.95
C TYR A 99 2.25 -1.99 9.56
N GLY A 100 1.89 -1.91 8.28
CA GLY A 100 0.56 -2.26 7.79
C GLY A 100 0.17 -3.72 8.07
N GLN A 101 1.13 -4.67 7.98
CA GLN A 101 0.92 -6.07 8.40
C GLN A 101 0.70 -6.17 9.91
N GLN A 102 1.54 -5.51 10.70
CA GLN A 102 1.45 -5.52 12.16
C GLN A 102 0.12 -4.92 12.61
N LEU A 103 -0.27 -3.77 12.05
CA LEU A 103 -1.53 -3.11 12.34
C LEU A 103 -2.73 -3.99 11.98
N THR A 104 -2.71 -4.61 10.80
CA THR A 104 -3.75 -5.55 10.37
C THR A 104 -3.89 -6.71 11.35
N CYS A 105 -2.78 -7.36 11.72
CA CYS A 105 -2.81 -8.43 12.70
C CYS A 105 -3.33 -7.95 14.07
N TYR A 106 -2.90 -6.78 14.53
CA TYR A 106 -3.33 -6.21 15.80
C TYR A 106 -4.83 -5.92 15.84
N LEU A 107 -5.36 -5.24 14.81
CA LEU A 107 -6.77 -4.84 14.73
C LEU A 107 -7.72 -6.02 14.48
N THR A 108 -7.23 -7.11 13.93
CA THR A 108 -8.04 -8.32 13.67
C THR A 108 -7.90 -9.41 14.74
N GLY A 109 -7.29 -9.10 15.90
CA GLY A 109 -7.26 -9.97 17.09
C GLY A 109 -5.97 -10.80 17.25
N GLY A 110 -4.94 -10.50 16.49
CA GLY A 110 -3.59 -11.02 16.69
C GLY A 110 -2.84 -10.31 17.82
N LYS A 111 -1.54 -10.59 17.94
CA LYS A 111 -0.64 -9.90 18.86
C LYS A 111 0.64 -9.51 18.13
N VAL A 112 1.11 -8.30 18.39
CA VAL A 112 2.42 -7.78 17.99
C VAL A 112 3.28 -7.67 19.23
N LYS A 113 4.58 -7.74 19.13
CA LYS A 113 5.49 -7.51 20.24
C LYS A 113 6.78 -6.87 19.76
N ARG A 114 7.44 -6.16 20.66
CA ARG A 114 8.80 -5.67 20.42
C ARG A 114 9.76 -6.86 20.33
N MET A 115 10.59 -6.85 19.32
CA MET A 115 11.60 -7.90 19.13
C MET A 115 12.78 -7.67 20.04
N LYS A 116 13.40 -8.77 20.52
CA LYS A 116 14.68 -8.70 21.22
C LYS A 116 15.80 -8.25 20.27
N GLN A 117 15.77 -8.75 19.04
CA GLN A 117 16.68 -8.39 17.96
C GLN A 117 15.88 -7.77 16.82
N ARG A 118 16.19 -6.52 16.49
CA ARG A 118 15.57 -5.79 15.38
C ARG A 118 16.10 -6.30 14.06
N GLU A 119 15.29 -6.28 13.01
CA GLU A 119 15.69 -6.61 11.65
C GLU A 119 15.73 -5.34 10.80
N TYR A 120 16.94 -4.95 10.40
CA TYR A 120 17.18 -3.86 9.44
C TYR A 120 18.15 -4.33 8.36
N GLY A 121 17.83 -4.02 7.10
CA GLY A 121 18.66 -4.40 5.96
C GLY A 121 18.24 -5.73 5.33
N PRO A 122 19.16 -6.40 4.62
CA PRO A 122 18.88 -7.61 3.89
C PRO A 122 18.62 -8.81 4.82
N ALA A 123 17.57 -9.56 4.53
CA ALA A 123 17.26 -10.83 5.17
C ALA A 123 16.86 -11.86 4.11
N GLN A 124 16.90 -13.14 4.46
CA GLN A 124 16.40 -14.21 3.62
C GLN A 124 15.00 -14.62 4.09
N VAL A 125 14.00 -14.50 3.21
CA VAL A 125 12.68 -15.07 3.44
C VAL A 125 12.64 -16.48 2.85
N SER A 126 12.08 -17.44 3.62
CA SER A 126 11.82 -18.80 3.18
C SER A 126 10.32 -19.02 3.11
N ILE A 127 9.82 -19.42 1.93
CA ILE A 127 8.41 -19.77 1.72
C ILE A 127 8.17 -21.16 2.30
N THR A 128 7.27 -21.24 3.28
CA THR A 128 6.96 -22.46 4.02
C THR A 128 5.76 -23.22 3.43
N SER A 129 4.89 -22.50 2.71
CA SER A 129 3.71 -23.08 2.06
C SER A 129 3.36 -22.27 0.80
N PRO A 130 2.82 -22.90 -0.25
CA PRO A 130 2.37 -22.19 -1.43
C PRO A 130 1.17 -21.31 -1.12
N SER A 131 1.10 -20.14 -1.77
CA SER A 131 -0.02 -19.22 -1.66
C SER A 131 -0.21 -18.42 -2.94
N PRO A 132 -1.39 -17.81 -3.16
CA PRO A 132 -1.57 -16.88 -4.27
C PRO A 132 -0.57 -15.73 -4.26
N LEU A 133 -0.18 -15.23 -3.06
CA LEU A 133 0.78 -14.13 -2.92
C LEU A 133 2.20 -14.53 -3.32
N THR A 134 2.58 -15.78 -3.12
CA THR A 134 3.93 -16.31 -3.39
C THR A 134 4.02 -17.13 -4.67
N ALA A 135 2.98 -17.12 -5.50
CA ALA A 135 2.94 -17.89 -6.74
C ALA A 135 4.07 -17.48 -7.68
N GLY A 136 4.82 -18.47 -8.18
CA GLY A 136 5.94 -18.27 -9.10
C GLY A 136 7.24 -17.78 -8.43
N LEU A 137 7.25 -17.56 -7.12
CA LEU A 137 8.46 -17.18 -6.40
C LEU A 137 9.33 -18.40 -6.04
N PRO A 138 10.68 -18.25 -5.97
CA PRO A 138 11.55 -19.30 -5.47
C PRO A 138 11.29 -19.55 -3.99
N ARG A 139 11.66 -20.75 -3.50
CA ARG A 139 11.47 -21.12 -2.08
C ARG A 139 12.18 -20.19 -1.09
N ALA A 140 13.26 -19.56 -1.50
CA ALA A 140 14.00 -18.61 -0.70
C ALA A 140 14.46 -17.43 -1.56
N SER A 141 14.39 -16.22 -1.00
CA SER A 141 14.82 -15.01 -1.69
C SER A 141 15.25 -13.94 -0.70
N ARG A 142 16.07 -13.00 -1.19
CA ARG A 142 16.49 -11.84 -0.39
C ARG A 142 15.37 -10.81 -0.36
N VAL A 143 15.10 -10.31 0.86
CA VAL A 143 14.13 -9.24 1.13
C VAL A 143 14.76 -8.14 1.97
N TRP A 144 14.14 -6.97 1.99
CA TRP A 144 14.59 -5.84 2.81
C TRP A 144 13.68 -5.67 4.02
N MET A 145 14.29 -5.73 5.21
CA MET A 145 13.63 -5.54 6.50
C MET A 145 13.90 -4.15 7.07
N SER A 146 12.93 -3.60 7.80
CA SER A 146 13.06 -2.32 8.51
C SER A 146 12.06 -2.26 9.67
N HIS A 147 12.27 -3.11 10.70
CA HIS A 147 11.32 -3.16 11.82
C HIS A 147 11.94 -3.54 13.16
N GLY A 148 11.35 -2.98 14.24
CA GLY A 148 11.68 -3.33 15.63
C GLY A 148 10.60 -4.15 16.33
N ASP A 149 9.39 -4.15 15.79
CA ASP A 149 8.25 -4.93 16.25
C ASP A 149 7.91 -6.04 15.24
N ALA A 150 7.35 -7.14 15.69
CA ALA A 150 6.86 -8.22 14.83
C ALA A 150 5.58 -8.84 15.34
N VAL A 151 4.83 -9.46 14.45
CA VAL A 151 3.68 -10.28 14.80
C VAL A 151 4.15 -11.44 15.67
N ALA A 152 3.50 -11.62 16.84
CA ALA A 152 3.78 -12.67 17.81
C ALA A 152 2.72 -13.76 17.83
N ARG A 153 1.49 -13.43 17.44
CA ARG A 153 0.37 -14.36 17.30
C ARG A 153 -0.54 -13.88 16.16
N LEU A 154 -0.86 -14.80 15.27
CA LEU A 154 -1.78 -14.54 14.17
C LEU A 154 -3.24 -14.42 14.64
N PRO A 155 -4.07 -13.63 13.95
CA PRO A 155 -5.52 -13.65 14.10
C PRO A 155 -6.09 -15.01 13.71
N LYS A 156 -7.31 -15.33 14.21
CA LYS A 156 -8.04 -16.54 13.82
C LYS A 156 -8.32 -16.52 12.30
N GLY A 157 -8.02 -17.63 11.64
CA GLY A 157 -8.18 -17.79 10.18
C GLY A 157 -6.96 -17.41 9.36
N THR A 158 -6.04 -16.63 9.93
CA THR A 158 -4.78 -16.26 9.26
C THR A 158 -3.73 -17.37 9.38
N ARG A 159 -2.98 -17.63 8.31
CA ARG A 159 -1.88 -18.62 8.25
C ARG A 159 -0.56 -17.95 7.90
N ALA A 160 0.54 -18.58 8.32
CA ALA A 160 1.89 -18.24 7.89
C ALA A 160 2.23 -18.95 6.57
N TYR A 161 2.88 -18.22 5.66
CA TYR A 161 3.32 -18.71 4.36
C TYR A 161 4.81 -18.49 4.12
N GLY A 162 5.47 -17.70 4.95
CA GLY A 162 6.90 -17.47 4.88
C GLY A 162 7.46 -16.94 6.18
N VAL A 163 8.75 -17.23 6.41
CA VAL A 163 9.49 -16.91 7.62
C VAL A 163 10.85 -16.30 7.27
N THR A 164 11.42 -15.50 8.20
CA THR A 164 12.85 -15.17 8.22
C THR A 164 13.49 -15.71 9.49
N ALA A 165 14.78 -15.50 9.67
CA ALA A 165 15.49 -15.95 10.87
C ALA A 165 14.87 -15.40 12.17
N HIS A 166 14.31 -14.19 12.14
CA HIS A 166 13.79 -13.51 13.33
C HIS A 166 12.29 -13.21 13.25
N SER A 167 11.66 -13.37 12.08
CA SER A 167 10.23 -13.14 11.87
C SER A 167 9.50 -14.44 11.47
N PRO A 168 8.83 -15.12 12.42
CA PRO A 168 8.11 -16.37 12.13
C PRO A 168 6.85 -16.13 11.27
N TYR A 169 6.47 -14.90 11.06
CA TYR A 169 5.30 -14.47 10.31
C TYR A 169 5.67 -13.43 9.25
N ALA A 170 6.73 -13.71 8.47
CA ALA A 170 7.22 -12.78 7.45
C ALA A 170 6.25 -12.64 6.26
N ILE A 171 5.48 -13.69 5.95
CA ILE A 171 4.38 -13.68 4.98
C ILE A 171 3.18 -14.35 5.63
N VAL A 172 2.05 -13.66 5.66
CA VAL A 172 0.81 -14.16 6.27
C VAL A 172 -0.40 -13.90 5.37
N GLY A 173 -1.48 -14.66 5.58
CA GLY A 173 -2.71 -14.41 4.84
C GLY A 173 -3.92 -15.13 5.40
N ASP A 174 -5.08 -14.50 5.22
CA ASP A 174 -6.41 -15.06 5.35
C ASP A 174 -7.05 -15.05 3.96
N ALA A 175 -7.08 -16.21 3.31
CA ALA A 175 -7.58 -16.35 1.94
C ALA A 175 -9.10 -16.10 1.85
N GLN A 176 -9.87 -16.40 2.90
CA GLN A 176 -11.32 -16.18 2.92
C GLN A 176 -11.65 -14.69 2.98
N LYS A 177 -10.93 -13.95 3.81
CA LYS A 177 -11.09 -12.49 3.94
C LYS A 177 -10.31 -11.69 2.91
N LYS A 178 -9.44 -12.35 2.13
CA LYS A 178 -8.50 -11.72 1.18
C LYS A 178 -7.58 -10.70 1.87
N ILE A 179 -7.20 -10.95 3.12
CA ILE A 179 -6.30 -10.11 3.90
C ILE A 179 -4.93 -10.78 3.96
N TRP A 180 -3.92 -10.06 3.45
CA TRP A 180 -2.55 -10.55 3.34
C TRP A 180 -1.57 -9.56 3.96
N GLY A 181 -0.39 -10.04 4.33
CA GLY A 181 0.64 -9.19 4.89
C GLY A 181 2.04 -9.74 4.65
N VAL A 182 2.98 -8.81 4.50
CA VAL A 182 4.41 -9.07 4.43
C VAL A 182 5.15 -8.16 5.42
N GLN A 183 6.11 -8.73 6.16
CA GLN A 183 6.90 -7.96 7.13
C GLN A 183 8.01 -7.15 6.45
N PHE A 184 8.46 -7.58 5.29
CA PHE A 184 9.47 -6.91 4.47
C PHE A 184 8.85 -5.86 3.54
N HIS A 185 9.70 -5.08 2.89
CA HIS A 185 9.32 -4.03 1.95
C HIS A 185 9.42 -4.53 0.49
N PRO A 186 8.32 -4.93 -0.16
CA PRO A 186 8.32 -5.38 -1.54
C PRO A 186 8.55 -4.24 -2.55
N GLU A 187 8.30 -2.98 -2.15
CA GLU A 187 8.41 -1.80 -3.01
C GLU A 187 9.85 -1.39 -3.31
N VAL A 188 10.80 -1.76 -2.44
CA VAL A 188 12.19 -1.32 -2.58
C VAL A 188 13.01 -2.25 -3.49
N VAL A 189 14.00 -1.70 -4.18
CA VAL A 189 14.85 -2.44 -5.14
C VAL A 189 15.67 -3.56 -4.50
N HIS A 190 15.89 -3.49 -3.20
CA HIS A 190 16.65 -4.48 -2.44
C HIS A 190 15.89 -5.79 -2.19
N THR A 191 14.57 -5.80 -2.37
CA THR A 191 13.73 -7.01 -2.34
C THR A 191 13.66 -7.63 -3.72
N GLN A 192 14.24 -8.83 -3.87
CA GLN A 192 14.47 -9.50 -5.15
C GLN A 192 13.21 -9.69 -6.00
N PHE A 193 12.12 -10.16 -5.39
CA PHE A 193 10.85 -10.47 -6.07
C PHE A 193 9.70 -9.62 -5.53
N GLY A 194 10.01 -8.38 -5.14
CA GLY A 194 9.01 -7.48 -4.56
C GLY A 194 7.92 -7.08 -5.55
N LYS A 195 8.30 -6.90 -6.81
CA LYS A 195 7.38 -6.58 -7.90
C LYS A 195 6.37 -7.71 -8.13
N GLU A 196 6.84 -8.96 -8.12
CA GLU A 196 6.03 -10.16 -8.28
C GLU A 196 5.06 -10.35 -7.11
N VAL A 197 5.48 -10.05 -5.88
CA VAL A 197 4.60 -10.06 -4.69
C VAL A 197 3.46 -9.06 -4.87
N LEU A 198 3.75 -7.82 -5.27
CA LEU A 198 2.73 -6.81 -5.54
C LEU A 198 1.81 -7.21 -6.69
N GLU A 199 2.36 -7.71 -7.80
CA GLU A 199 1.57 -8.16 -8.96
C GLU A 199 0.65 -9.35 -8.60
N ASN A 200 1.16 -10.32 -7.84
CA ASN A 200 0.35 -11.44 -7.34
C ASN A 200 -0.81 -10.98 -6.46
N PHE A 201 -0.57 -10.01 -5.57
CA PHE A 201 -1.65 -9.43 -4.78
C PHE A 201 -2.71 -8.79 -5.68
N LEU A 202 -2.31 -7.94 -6.61
CA LEU A 202 -3.21 -7.19 -7.47
C LEU A 202 -4.00 -8.10 -8.43
N THR A 203 -3.34 -9.08 -9.03
CA THR A 203 -3.95 -9.94 -10.05
C THR A 203 -4.64 -11.17 -9.46
N ARG A 204 -3.95 -11.94 -8.61
CA ARG A 204 -4.43 -13.25 -8.12
C ARG A 204 -5.35 -13.15 -6.91
N ILE A 205 -5.15 -12.13 -6.06
CA ILE A 205 -5.93 -11.95 -4.83
C ILE A 205 -7.03 -10.92 -5.05
N ALA A 206 -6.70 -9.74 -5.56
CA ALA A 206 -7.66 -8.68 -5.81
C ALA A 206 -8.41 -8.85 -7.15
N GLY A 207 -7.91 -9.67 -8.08
CA GLY A 207 -8.55 -9.91 -9.36
C GLY A 207 -8.61 -8.68 -10.27
N LEU A 208 -7.65 -7.77 -10.13
CA LEU A 208 -7.62 -6.54 -10.90
C LEU A 208 -7.09 -6.79 -12.32
N LYS A 209 -7.53 -5.96 -13.25
CA LYS A 209 -6.99 -5.88 -14.60
C LYS A 209 -6.17 -4.60 -14.74
N LYS A 210 -5.11 -4.65 -15.56
CA LYS A 210 -4.29 -3.48 -15.85
C LYS A 210 -5.14 -2.44 -16.56
N ASP A 211 -5.23 -1.23 -16.01
CA ASP A 211 -6.08 -0.14 -16.48
C ASP A 211 -5.31 1.19 -16.57
N TRP A 212 -4.03 1.18 -16.21
CA TRP A 212 -3.24 2.39 -16.13
C TRP A 212 -2.03 2.36 -17.06
N SER A 213 -1.81 3.46 -17.73
CA SER A 213 -0.57 3.77 -18.43
C SER A 213 -0.30 5.27 -18.34
N MET A 214 0.97 5.69 -18.43
CA MET A 214 1.31 7.12 -18.41
C MET A 214 0.60 7.91 -19.52
N PRO A 215 0.55 7.44 -20.77
CA PRO A 215 -0.19 8.14 -21.83
C PRO A 215 -1.68 8.27 -21.52
N SER A 216 -2.34 7.21 -21.03
CA SER A 216 -3.76 7.28 -20.69
C SER A 216 -4.03 8.22 -19.51
N PHE A 217 -3.14 8.23 -18.51
CA PHE A 217 -3.19 9.17 -17.39
C PHE A 217 -3.10 10.63 -17.87
N VAL A 218 -2.11 10.95 -18.71
CA VAL A 218 -1.95 12.31 -19.24
C VAL A 218 -3.17 12.74 -20.04
N ALA A 219 -3.71 11.87 -20.91
CA ALA A 219 -4.89 12.16 -21.71
C ALA A 219 -6.12 12.45 -20.83
N SER A 220 -6.34 11.63 -19.78
CA SER A 220 -7.44 11.82 -18.85
C SER A 220 -7.27 13.09 -18.02
N ALA A 221 -6.08 13.35 -17.49
CA ALA A 221 -5.76 14.55 -16.74
C ALA A 221 -5.99 15.82 -17.56
N MET A 222 -5.54 15.83 -18.82
CA MET A 222 -5.79 16.95 -19.74
C MET A 222 -7.28 17.17 -19.97
N LYS A 223 -8.05 16.11 -20.14
CA LYS A 223 -9.51 16.20 -20.34
C LYS A 223 -10.22 16.80 -19.11
N GLU A 224 -9.85 16.34 -17.91
CA GLU A 224 -10.44 16.85 -16.66
C GLU A 224 -10.07 18.32 -16.42
N ILE A 225 -8.78 18.67 -16.57
CA ILE A 225 -8.32 20.05 -16.43
C ILE A 225 -9.08 20.97 -17.39
N LYS A 226 -9.20 20.58 -18.67
CA LYS A 226 -9.96 21.34 -19.64
C LYS A 226 -11.43 21.50 -19.26
N ALA A 227 -12.06 20.42 -18.74
CA ALA A 227 -13.45 20.49 -18.31
C ALA A 227 -13.66 21.40 -17.09
N GLN A 228 -12.69 21.44 -16.17
CA GLN A 228 -12.76 22.28 -14.96
C GLN A 228 -12.41 23.75 -15.24
N VAL A 229 -11.40 24.00 -16.09
CA VAL A 229 -11.00 25.36 -16.45
C VAL A 229 -12.00 26.01 -17.41
N GLY A 230 -12.63 25.21 -18.28
CA GLY A 230 -13.54 25.74 -19.30
C GLY A 230 -12.86 26.81 -20.15
N GLU A 231 -13.48 27.99 -20.22
CA GLU A 231 -12.92 29.20 -20.88
C GLU A 231 -12.11 30.09 -19.92
N GLY A 232 -11.90 29.65 -18.67
CA GLY A 232 -11.13 30.38 -17.67
C GLY A 232 -9.60 30.20 -17.82
N TYR A 233 -8.88 30.61 -16.79
CA TYR A 233 -7.42 30.54 -16.72
C TYR A 233 -6.95 29.58 -15.64
N ALA A 234 -5.87 28.88 -15.89
CA ALA A 234 -5.18 28.06 -14.91
C ALA A 234 -3.76 28.63 -14.67
N ILE A 235 -3.32 28.62 -13.43
CA ILE A 235 -1.95 29.00 -13.05
C ILE A 235 -1.19 27.73 -12.71
N ALA A 236 -0.08 27.47 -13.41
CA ALA A 236 0.83 26.37 -13.09
C ALA A 236 2.06 26.96 -12.36
N ALA A 237 2.26 26.58 -11.10
CA ALA A 237 3.49 26.86 -10.37
C ALA A 237 4.45 25.68 -10.57
N LEU A 238 5.51 25.91 -11.37
CA LEU A 238 6.55 24.92 -11.65
C LEU A 238 7.80 25.28 -10.85
N SER A 239 8.26 24.36 -9.99
CA SER A 239 9.60 24.45 -9.43
C SER A 239 10.60 23.90 -10.44
N GLY A 240 11.75 24.55 -10.61
CA GLY A 240 12.82 24.09 -11.51
C GLY A 240 13.61 22.90 -10.95
N GLY A 241 13.11 22.24 -9.90
CA GLY A 241 13.71 21.06 -9.33
C GLY A 241 13.53 19.86 -10.26
N VAL A 242 14.63 19.26 -10.66
CA VAL A 242 14.66 17.96 -11.34
C VAL A 242 14.92 16.92 -10.26
N ASP A 243 13.88 16.23 -9.85
CA ASP A 243 14.00 15.05 -8.99
C ASP A 243 13.67 13.79 -9.81
#